data_c9701f011c5c4dad2e941fd8201cf557
#
_entry.id   c9701f011c5c4dad2e941fd8201cf557
#
_cell.length_a   1.000
_cell.length_b   1.000
_cell.length_c   1.000
_cell.angle_alpha   90.00
_cell.angle_beta   90.00
_cell.angle_gamma   90.00
#
_symmetry.space_group_name_H-M   'P 1'
#
loop_
_entity.id
_entity.type
_entity.pdbx_description
1 polymer ?
#
loop_
_entity_poly.entity_id
_entity_poly.type
_entity_poly.pdbx_seq_one_letter_code
_entity_poly.pdbx_strand_id
1 'polypeptide(L)'
;VPRVQKERKMPDFVHLHIHSEFSLLDGANRIKDLPVRAKELGMKAMAITDHGVMYGVIDFYKACKKEGIKPIIGCEVYVASRTRFDKEPQDKKYYHLILLAKNNKGYQNLSKLVSLGFTEGYYYKPRIDLEILEKYHEGIICLSGCLAGSVSQAILNGNIEEAENVAKWHKNVFGEDYYLEIQNNGVKEQVMVNQKIIQIARRLDIPIVATNDAH
;
A
#
# COMPACT_ATOMS: atom_id res chain seq x y z
N VAL A 1 -34.31 -15.02 -32.36
CA VAL A 1 -33.25 -14.02 -32.51
C VAL A 1 -32.26 -14.24 -31.37
N PRO A 2 -31.01 -14.66 -31.62
CA PRO A 2 -30.06 -14.87 -30.54
C PRO A 2 -29.66 -13.50 -29.96
N ARG A 3 -29.81 -13.34 -28.63
CA ARG A 3 -29.27 -12.20 -27.88
C ARG A 3 -27.74 -12.32 -27.90
N VAL A 4 -27.11 -11.44 -28.65
CA VAL A 4 -25.67 -11.20 -28.54
C VAL A 4 -25.43 -10.68 -27.13
N GLN A 5 -24.88 -11.51 -26.26
CA GLN A 5 -24.33 -11.05 -24.99
C GLN A 5 -23.16 -10.11 -25.35
N LYS A 6 -23.35 -8.80 -25.15
CA LYS A 6 -22.23 -7.86 -25.14
C LYS A 6 -21.28 -8.34 -24.05
N GLU A 7 -20.11 -8.83 -24.45
CA GLU A 7 -19.02 -9.06 -23.52
C GLU A 7 -18.81 -7.76 -22.74
N ARG A 8 -19.10 -7.78 -21.43
CA ARG A 8 -18.73 -6.69 -20.54
C ARG A 8 -17.21 -6.66 -20.51
N LYS A 9 -16.63 -5.72 -21.22
CA LYS A 9 -15.20 -5.43 -21.10
C LYS A 9 -14.90 -5.18 -19.63
N MET A 10 -14.15 -6.08 -19.02
CA MET A 10 -13.70 -5.91 -17.63
C MET A 10 -12.98 -4.55 -17.54
N PRO A 11 -13.26 -3.71 -16.54
CA PRO A 11 -12.51 -2.48 -16.37
C PRO A 11 -11.03 -2.81 -16.22
N ASP A 12 -10.17 -1.97 -16.79
CA ASP A 12 -8.71 -2.08 -16.63
C ASP A 12 -8.40 -2.04 -15.13
N PHE A 13 -7.95 -3.15 -14.55
CA PHE A 13 -7.59 -3.27 -13.15
C PHE A 13 -6.07 -3.47 -13.03
N VAL A 14 -5.47 -2.85 -12.01
CA VAL A 14 -4.06 -3.00 -11.66
C VAL A 14 -3.96 -3.33 -10.18
N HIS A 15 -3.34 -4.46 -9.85
CA HIS A 15 -3.04 -4.80 -8.47
C HIS A 15 -1.94 -3.86 -7.93
N LEU A 16 -2.27 -3.08 -6.88
CA LEU A 16 -1.36 -2.12 -6.25
C LEU A 16 -0.93 -2.53 -4.84
N HIS A 17 -1.50 -3.60 -4.29
CA HIS A 17 -1.19 -4.13 -2.97
C HIS A 17 -1.08 -5.66 -3.06
N ILE A 18 0.15 -6.16 -3.19
CA ILE A 18 0.49 -7.58 -3.38
C ILE A 18 1.71 -7.94 -2.55
N HIS A 19 1.64 -9.09 -1.89
CA HIS A 19 2.73 -9.68 -1.14
C HIS A 19 3.28 -10.88 -1.88
N SER A 20 4.61 -10.95 -1.99
CA SER A 20 5.33 -12.07 -2.59
C SER A 20 5.87 -13.03 -1.53
N GLU A 21 6.54 -14.08 -2.00
CA GLU A 21 7.30 -15.02 -1.16
C GLU A 21 8.33 -14.36 -0.24
N PHE A 22 8.66 -13.07 -0.44
CA PHE A 22 9.52 -12.27 0.45
C PHE A 22 8.77 -11.61 1.60
N SER A 23 7.44 -11.62 1.60
CA SER A 23 6.62 -11.35 2.78
C SER A 23 6.59 -12.61 3.65
N LEU A 24 7.70 -12.84 4.36
CA LEU A 24 7.90 -14.06 5.16
C LEU A 24 6.74 -14.24 6.14
N LEU A 25 6.23 -15.46 6.28
CA LEU A 25 5.14 -15.97 7.10
C LEU A 25 3.75 -15.95 6.44
N ASP A 26 3.46 -15.06 5.48
CA ASP A 26 2.12 -14.95 4.89
C ASP A 26 2.08 -14.79 3.37
N GLY A 27 3.18 -14.40 2.72
CA GLY A 27 3.24 -14.28 1.26
C GLY A 27 3.49 -15.62 0.56
N ALA A 28 2.55 -16.08 -0.27
CA ALA A 28 2.68 -17.31 -1.06
C ALA A 28 2.91 -17.07 -2.56
N ASN A 29 2.76 -15.84 -3.02
CA ASN A 29 2.92 -15.49 -4.44
C ASN A 29 4.38 -15.54 -4.86
N ARG A 30 4.72 -16.39 -5.82
CA ARG A 30 6.07 -16.43 -6.38
C ARG A 30 6.26 -15.29 -7.36
N ILE A 31 7.35 -14.55 -7.22
CA ILE A 31 7.68 -13.39 -8.07
C ILE A 31 7.62 -13.73 -9.57
N LYS A 32 8.11 -14.89 -9.97
CA LYS A 32 8.13 -15.32 -11.37
C LYS A 32 6.73 -15.58 -11.95
N ASP A 33 5.76 -15.97 -11.12
CA ASP A 33 4.42 -16.38 -11.54
C ASP A 33 3.46 -15.16 -11.57
N LEU A 34 3.70 -14.14 -10.76
CA LEU A 34 2.88 -12.94 -10.67
C LEU A 34 2.62 -12.23 -12.02
N PRO A 35 3.66 -11.87 -12.82
CA PRO A 35 3.42 -11.18 -14.08
C PRO A 35 2.78 -12.07 -15.14
N VAL A 36 3.00 -13.38 -15.09
CA VAL A 36 2.33 -14.35 -15.97
C VAL A 36 0.83 -14.32 -15.68
N ARG A 37 0.46 -14.40 -14.38
CA ARG A 37 -0.94 -14.33 -13.96
C ARG A 37 -1.60 -12.99 -14.29
N ALA A 38 -0.89 -11.88 -14.10
CA ALA A 38 -1.37 -10.55 -14.49
C ALA A 38 -1.69 -10.47 -15.98
N LYS A 39 -0.83 -11.03 -16.81
CA LYS A 39 -1.02 -11.09 -18.27
C LYS A 39 -2.24 -11.93 -18.67
N GLU A 40 -2.41 -13.11 -18.06
CA GLU A 40 -3.60 -13.97 -18.27
C GLU A 40 -4.89 -13.24 -17.92
N LEU A 41 -4.88 -12.40 -16.88
CA LEU A 41 -6.00 -11.59 -16.44
C LEU A 41 -6.17 -10.28 -17.25
N GLY A 42 -5.34 -10.05 -18.25
CA GLY A 42 -5.41 -8.86 -19.11
C GLY A 42 -4.89 -7.58 -18.46
N MET A 43 -4.17 -7.68 -17.34
CA MET A 43 -3.55 -6.52 -16.69
C MET A 43 -2.34 -6.04 -17.46
N LYS A 44 -2.14 -4.71 -17.49
CA LYS A 44 -0.97 -4.07 -18.16
C LYS A 44 0.14 -3.71 -17.19
N ALA A 45 -0.17 -3.67 -15.90
CA ALA A 45 0.75 -3.30 -14.82
C ALA A 45 0.38 -4.06 -13.55
N MET A 46 1.33 -4.16 -12.62
CA MET A 46 1.10 -4.64 -11.26
C MET A 46 2.19 -4.11 -10.32
N ALA A 47 1.88 -4.03 -9.03
CA ALA A 47 2.84 -3.64 -8.01
C ALA A 47 3.37 -4.86 -7.23
N ILE A 48 4.48 -4.65 -6.53
CA ILE A 48 4.95 -5.47 -5.43
C ILE A 48 5.05 -4.59 -4.18
N THR A 49 4.51 -5.04 -3.05
CA THR A 49 4.42 -4.27 -1.81
C THR A 49 4.66 -5.15 -0.59
N ASP A 50 5.79 -5.87 -0.57
CA ASP A 50 6.13 -6.76 0.53
C ASP A 50 6.23 -6.06 1.88
N HIS A 51 5.99 -6.80 2.97
CA HIS A 51 6.00 -6.30 4.34
C HIS A 51 7.38 -5.80 4.79
N GLY A 52 7.56 -4.50 4.83
CA GLY A 52 8.74 -3.82 5.37
C GLY A 52 10.05 -4.06 4.62
N VAL A 53 10.02 -4.71 3.47
CA VAL A 53 11.21 -5.09 2.70
C VAL A 53 11.06 -4.81 1.21
N MET A 54 12.19 -4.72 0.51
CA MET A 54 12.27 -4.58 -0.93
C MET A 54 13.16 -5.68 -1.56
N TYR A 55 13.24 -6.85 -0.94
CA TYR A 55 14.18 -7.91 -1.35
C TYR A 55 13.91 -8.45 -2.76
N GLY A 56 12.63 -8.58 -3.12
CA GLY A 56 12.20 -9.13 -4.39
C GLY A 56 12.08 -8.14 -5.54
N VAL A 57 12.28 -6.83 -5.32
CA VAL A 57 11.90 -5.81 -6.31
C VAL A 57 12.66 -5.90 -7.63
N ILE A 58 13.93 -6.31 -7.61
CA ILE A 58 14.75 -6.44 -8.83
C ILE A 58 14.31 -7.65 -9.64
N ASP A 59 14.06 -8.78 -8.99
CA ASP A 59 13.59 -10.00 -9.67
C ASP A 59 12.17 -9.81 -10.20
N PHE A 60 11.31 -9.14 -9.45
CA PHE A 60 9.97 -8.73 -9.88
C PHE A 60 10.04 -7.81 -11.12
N TYR A 61 10.90 -6.79 -11.10
CA TYR A 61 11.10 -5.90 -12.25
C TYR A 61 11.47 -6.68 -13.51
N LYS A 62 12.47 -7.59 -13.41
CA LYS A 62 12.92 -8.42 -14.53
C LYS A 62 11.81 -9.35 -15.03
N ALA A 63 11.09 -9.99 -14.12
CA ALA A 63 9.98 -10.89 -14.47
C ALA A 63 8.85 -10.14 -15.19
N CYS A 64 8.45 -8.97 -14.70
CA CYS A 64 7.45 -8.12 -15.34
C CYS A 64 7.89 -7.68 -16.75
N LYS A 65 9.14 -7.24 -16.90
CA LYS A 65 9.68 -6.84 -18.22
C LYS A 65 9.65 -7.98 -19.23
N LYS A 66 9.99 -9.20 -18.81
CA LYS A 66 9.95 -10.40 -19.63
C LYS A 66 8.53 -10.67 -20.17
N GLU A 67 7.51 -10.47 -19.36
CA GLU A 67 6.12 -10.74 -19.71
C GLU A 67 5.40 -9.54 -20.37
N GLY A 68 6.07 -8.39 -20.49
CA GLY A 68 5.49 -7.17 -21.06
C GLY A 68 4.52 -6.46 -20.12
N ILE A 69 4.62 -6.74 -18.80
CA ILE A 69 3.85 -6.08 -17.74
C ILE A 69 4.66 -4.90 -17.19
N LYS A 70 4.01 -3.76 -16.96
CA LYS A 70 4.65 -2.61 -16.30
C LYS A 70 4.84 -2.89 -14.81
N PRO A 71 6.10 -2.97 -14.30
CA PRO A 71 6.35 -3.13 -12.88
C PRO A 71 6.13 -1.82 -12.13
N ILE A 72 5.46 -1.89 -10.98
CA ILE A 72 5.33 -0.79 -10.02
C ILE A 72 6.04 -1.25 -8.75
N ILE A 73 7.12 -0.56 -8.39
CA ILE A 73 7.92 -0.92 -7.22
C ILE A 73 7.35 -0.23 -6.00
N GLY A 74 7.11 -0.99 -4.95
CA GLY A 74 6.56 -0.51 -3.70
C GLY A 74 7.02 -1.31 -2.49
N CYS A 75 6.49 -0.92 -1.35
CA CYS A 75 6.65 -1.61 -0.08
C CYS A 75 5.47 -1.27 0.83
N GLU A 76 4.94 -2.26 1.55
CA GLU A 76 4.08 -2.00 2.68
C GLU A 76 4.95 -1.73 3.90
N VAL A 77 5.13 -0.46 4.23
CA VAL A 77 5.96 -0.05 5.36
C VAL A 77 5.21 -0.12 6.68
N TYR A 78 5.94 -0.33 7.76
CA TYR A 78 5.44 -0.22 9.12
C TYR A 78 5.70 1.20 9.64
N VAL A 79 4.65 1.88 10.10
CA VAL A 79 4.73 3.23 10.65
C VAL A 79 4.60 3.16 12.17
N ALA A 80 5.58 3.66 12.90
CA ALA A 80 5.57 3.72 14.35
C ALA A 80 4.41 4.60 14.85
N SER A 81 3.83 4.26 16.00
CA SER A 81 2.76 5.04 16.62
C SER A 81 3.23 6.38 17.20
N ARG A 82 4.51 6.47 17.54
CA ARG A 82 5.22 7.68 17.98
C ARG A 82 6.41 7.91 17.05
N THR A 83 7.62 7.97 17.58
CA THR A 83 8.83 8.07 16.77
C THR A 83 9.44 6.69 16.51
N ARG A 84 10.24 6.56 15.46
CA ARG A 84 10.98 5.33 15.15
C ARG A 84 12.00 4.93 16.21
N PHE A 85 12.39 5.88 17.06
CA PHE A 85 13.35 5.66 18.15
C PHE A 85 12.71 5.13 19.43
N ASP A 86 11.41 5.31 19.60
CA ASP A 86 10.69 4.84 20.78
C ASP A 86 10.56 3.31 20.75
N LYS A 87 10.99 2.64 21.83
CA LYS A 87 11.07 1.17 21.91
C LYS A 87 10.56 0.65 23.26
N GLU A 88 9.50 1.27 23.75
CA GLU A 88 8.81 0.86 24.98
C GLU A 88 7.67 -0.13 24.68
N PRO A 89 7.10 -0.83 25.68
CA PRO A 89 6.04 -1.83 25.44
C PRO A 89 4.84 -1.31 24.64
N GLN A 90 4.45 -0.04 24.81
CA GLN A 90 3.37 0.61 24.06
C GLN A 90 3.73 0.81 22.59
N ASP A 91 5.01 0.89 22.25
CA ASP A 91 5.50 1.13 20.89
C ASP A 91 5.55 -0.15 20.02
N LYS A 92 5.07 -1.28 20.56
CA LYS A 92 4.79 -2.48 19.75
C LYS A 92 3.72 -2.25 18.72
N LYS A 93 2.85 -1.26 18.92
CA LYS A 93 1.82 -0.87 17.96
C LYS A 93 2.46 -0.12 16.80
N TYR A 94 2.12 -0.54 15.60
CA TYR A 94 2.51 0.10 14.34
C TYR A 94 1.33 0.06 13.37
N TYR A 95 1.42 0.81 12.30
CA TYR A 95 0.42 0.87 11.25
C TYR A 95 1.02 0.46 9.92
N HIS A 96 0.19 -0.05 9.01
CA HIS A 96 0.58 -0.35 7.64
C HIS A 96 0.32 0.85 6.73
N LEU A 97 1.21 1.06 5.77
CA LEU A 97 1.09 2.11 4.78
C LEU A 97 1.73 1.64 3.47
N ILE A 98 1.02 1.81 2.35
CA ILE A 98 1.55 1.41 1.04
C ILE A 98 2.28 2.59 0.41
N LEU A 99 3.54 2.38 0.06
CA LEU A 99 4.36 3.36 -0.66
C LEU A 99 4.76 2.78 -2.02
N LEU A 100 4.49 3.51 -3.10
CA LEU A 100 4.82 3.12 -4.47
C LEU A 100 5.76 4.16 -5.08
N ALA A 101 6.81 3.70 -5.74
CA ALA A 101 7.74 4.59 -6.45
C ALA A 101 7.12 5.07 -7.77
N LYS A 102 6.88 6.37 -7.91
CA LYS A 102 6.36 7.02 -9.10
C LYS A 102 7.43 7.18 -10.18
N ASN A 103 8.67 7.35 -9.76
CA ASN A 103 9.84 7.58 -10.61
C ASN A 103 11.15 7.16 -9.90
N ASN A 104 12.30 7.38 -10.52
CA ASN A 104 13.60 7.01 -9.94
C ASN A 104 13.89 7.73 -8.62
N LYS A 105 13.47 8.98 -8.46
CA LYS A 105 13.62 9.72 -7.20
C LYS A 105 12.80 9.03 -6.09
N GLY A 106 11.57 8.64 -6.40
CA GLY A 106 10.72 7.89 -5.48
C GLY A 106 11.30 6.53 -5.11
N TYR A 107 11.91 5.82 -6.06
CA TYR A 107 12.61 4.56 -5.78
C TYR A 107 13.78 4.76 -4.80
N GLN A 108 14.59 5.79 -5.01
CA GLN A 108 15.70 6.13 -4.09
C GLN A 108 15.18 6.50 -2.70
N ASN A 109 14.14 7.32 -2.63
CA ASN A 109 13.52 7.73 -1.37
C ASN A 109 12.87 6.54 -0.65
N LEU A 110 12.17 5.66 -1.37
CA LEU A 110 11.58 4.45 -0.80
C LEU A 110 12.66 3.52 -0.24
N SER A 111 13.74 3.29 -0.99
CA SER A 111 14.89 2.50 -0.53
C SER A 111 15.52 3.10 0.73
N LYS A 112 15.61 4.44 0.80
CA LYS A 112 16.11 5.15 1.98
C LYS A 112 15.20 4.97 3.19
N LEU A 113 13.87 5.12 3.01
CA LEU A 113 12.87 4.93 4.07
C LEU A 113 12.94 3.50 4.64
N VAL A 114 12.92 2.48 3.76
CA VAL A 114 13.02 1.08 4.18
C VAL A 114 14.32 0.81 4.93
N SER A 115 15.45 1.33 4.46
CA SER A 115 16.75 1.20 5.14
C SER A 115 16.76 1.84 6.53
N LEU A 116 16.19 3.05 6.67
CA LEU A 116 16.05 3.72 7.97
C LEU A 116 15.13 2.96 8.93
N GLY A 117 14.11 2.30 8.42
CA GLY A 117 13.26 1.41 9.21
C GLY A 117 14.07 0.30 9.89
N PHE A 118 15.05 -0.28 9.18
CA PHE A 118 15.94 -1.30 9.73
C PHE A 118 17.03 -0.72 10.64
N THR A 119 17.68 0.35 10.24
CA THR A 119 18.87 0.86 10.95
C THR A 119 18.53 1.69 12.20
N GLU A 120 17.39 2.38 12.19
CA GLU A 120 16.98 3.26 13.28
C GLU A 120 15.69 2.79 13.98
N GLY A 121 14.69 2.33 13.19
CA GLY A 121 13.34 2.09 13.66
C GLY A 121 13.02 0.66 14.07
N TYR A 122 13.98 -0.26 14.02
CA TYR A 122 13.70 -1.67 14.30
C TYR A 122 13.30 -1.90 15.77
N TYR A 123 12.03 -2.29 15.93
CA TYR A 123 11.47 -2.77 17.18
C TYR A 123 10.34 -3.73 16.86
N TYR A 124 10.59 -5.05 16.95
CA TYR A 124 9.78 -6.15 16.39
C TYR A 124 9.61 -6.11 14.87
N LYS A 125 9.47 -4.95 14.28
CA LYS A 125 9.37 -4.69 12.84
C LYS A 125 10.25 -3.50 12.45
N PRO A 126 10.71 -3.41 11.19
CA PRO A 126 11.43 -2.23 10.70
C PRO A 126 10.43 -1.08 10.49
N ARG A 127 10.38 -0.12 11.43
CA ARG A 127 9.39 0.96 11.44
C ARG A 127 9.99 2.26 10.96
N ILE A 128 9.28 2.94 10.09
CA ILE A 128 9.49 4.36 9.80
C ILE A 128 8.58 5.21 10.71
N ASP A 129 8.72 6.52 10.65
CA ASP A 129 7.81 7.47 11.29
C ASP A 129 7.44 8.62 10.37
N LEU A 130 6.55 9.50 10.83
CA LEU A 130 6.06 10.62 10.03
C LEU A 130 7.15 11.62 9.68
N GLU A 131 8.16 11.79 10.53
CA GLU A 131 9.29 12.71 10.30
C GLU A 131 10.06 12.33 9.03
N ILE A 132 10.51 11.07 8.93
CA ILE A 132 11.27 10.64 7.74
C ILE A 132 10.36 10.43 6.53
N LEU A 133 9.09 10.09 6.73
CA LEU A 133 8.12 9.98 5.65
C LEU A 133 7.92 11.36 4.98
N GLU A 134 7.74 12.43 5.75
CA GLU A 134 7.66 13.79 5.24
C GLU A 134 8.96 14.21 4.53
N LYS A 135 10.11 13.88 5.10
CA LYS A 135 11.42 14.24 4.54
C LYS A 135 11.70 13.57 3.18
N TYR A 136 11.25 12.34 2.98
CA TYR A 136 11.58 11.52 1.81
C TYR A 136 10.35 11.17 0.94
N HIS A 137 9.30 11.99 0.98
CA HIS A 137 8.04 11.73 0.24
C HIS A 137 8.13 11.94 -1.27
N GLU A 138 9.11 12.74 -1.75
CA GLU A 138 9.21 13.13 -3.17
C GLU A 138 9.28 11.92 -4.09
N GLY A 139 8.41 11.89 -5.12
CA GLY A 139 8.34 10.81 -6.10
C GLY A 139 7.66 9.54 -5.58
N ILE A 140 7.00 9.58 -4.44
CA ILE A 140 6.26 8.46 -3.84
C ILE A 140 4.76 8.71 -3.94
N ILE A 141 4.02 7.68 -4.35
CA ILE A 141 2.56 7.58 -4.22
C ILE A 141 2.28 6.83 -2.92
N CYS A 142 1.35 7.36 -2.12
CA CYS A 142 0.98 6.80 -0.83
C CYS A 142 -0.48 6.32 -0.83
N LEU A 143 -0.73 5.07 -0.43
CA LEU A 143 -2.06 4.53 -0.20
C LEU A 143 -2.24 4.29 1.30
N SER A 144 -3.47 4.53 1.81
CA SER A 144 -3.74 4.48 3.25
C SER A 144 -3.63 3.10 3.91
N GLY A 145 -3.44 2.06 3.11
CA GLY A 145 -3.27 0.68 3.60
C GLY A 145 -4.58 -0.06 3.89
N CYS A 146 -4.45 -1.27 4.40
CA CYS A 146 -5.54 -2.17 4.76
C CYS A 146 -6.19 -1.79 6.12
N LEU A 147 -6.88 -2.74 6.77
CA LEU A 147 -7.44 -2.54 8.12
C LEU A 147 -6.38 -2.17 9.17
N ALA A 148 -5.13 -2.58 8.98
CA ALA A 148 -4.01 -2.23 9.86
C ALA A 148 -3.45 -0.81 9.61
N GLY A 149 -3.94 -0.08 8.61
CA GLY A 149 -3.58 1.31 8.35
C GLY A 149 -4.11 2.27 9.42
N SER A 150 -3.44 3.40 9.62
CA SER A 150 -3.78 4.37 10.69
C SER A 150 -5.18 4.98 10.53
N VAL A 151 -5.62 5.27 9.31
CA VAL A 151 -6.99 5.77 9.03
C VAL A 151 -8.01 4.72 9.40
N SER A 152 -7.83 3.47 8.95
CA SER A 152 -8.73 2.35 9.24
C SER A 152 -8.80 2.05 10.73
N GLN A 153 -7.67 2.06 11.43
CA GLN A 153 -7.60 1.84 12.87
C GLN A 153 -8.30 2.93 13.68
N ALA A 154 -8.20 4.20 13.27
CA ALA A 154 -8.95 5.29 13.89
C ALA A 154 -10.47 5.10 13.71
N ILE A 155 -10.92 4.68 12.52
CA ILE A 155 -12.33 4.38 12.25
C ILE A 155 -12.82 3.21 13.12
N LEU A 156 -12.05 2.12 13.20
CA LEU A 156 -12.41 0.93 14.02
C LEU A 156 -12.53 1.27 15.50
N ASN A 157 -11.72 2.21 15.98
CA ASN A 157 -11.78 2.71 17.36
C ASN A 157 -12.90 3.78 17.57
N GLY A 158 -13.71 4.05 16.55
CA GLY A 158 -14.79 5.04 16.63
C GLY A 158 -14.34 6.50 16.59
N ASN A 159 -13.06 6.77 16.33
CA ASN A 159 -12.49 8.12 16.31
C ASN A 159 -12.39 8.64 14.87
N ILE A 160 -13.50 9.14 14.34
CA ILE A 160 -13.59 9.67 12.97
C ILE A 160 -12.78 10.95 12.81
N GLU A 161 -12.73 11.80 13.84
CA GLU A 161 -11.93 13.03 13.81
C GLU A 161 -10.44 12.71 13.63
N GLU A 162 -9.92 11.73 14.36
CA GLU A 162 -8.54 11.27 14.20
C GLU A 162 -8.30 10.68 12.81
N ALA A 163 -9.22 9.88 12.27
CA ALA A 163 -9.13 9.36 10.92
C ALA A 163 -9.00 10.48 9.87
N GLU A 164 -9.78 11.55 10.03
CA GLU A 164 -9.70 12.72 9.16
C GLU A 164 -8.39 13.50 9.33
N ASN A 165 -7.91 13.65 10.56
CA ASN A 165 -6.64 14.33 10.84
C ASN A 165 -5.46 13.58 10.22
N VAL A 166 -5.44 12.26 10.35
CA VAL A 166 -4.45 11.41 9.70
C VAL A 166 -4.50 11.55 8.17
N ALA A 167 -5.71 11.49 7.59
CA ALA A 167 -5.87 11.64 6.14
C ALA A 167 -5.44 13.02 5.64
N LYS A 168 -5.78 14.09 6.37
CA LYS A 168 -5.35 15.47 6.07
C LYS A 168 -3.83 15.62 6.09
N TRP A 169 -3.18 15.05 7.10
CA TRP A 169 -1.71 15.10 7.19
C TRP A 169 -1.06 14.45 5.96
N HIS A 170 -1.51 13.25 5.58
CA HIS A 170 -0.97 12.57 4.40
C HIS A 170 -1.26 13.34 3.11
N LYS A 171 -2.47 13.90 2.96
CA LYS A 171 -2.81 14.76 1.83
C LYS A 171 -1.91 15.99 1.75
N ASN A 172 -1.59 16.60 2.88
CA ASN A 172 -0.70 17.77 2.92
C ASN A 172 0.73 17.41 2.48
N VAL A 173 1.23 16.23 2.85
CA VAL A 173 2.57 15.76 2.48
C VAL A 173 2.64 15.31 1.02
N PHE A 174 1.70 14.47 0.57
CA PHE A 174 1.76 13.81 -0.73
C PHE A 174 0.94 14.53 -1.83
N GLY A 175 0.07 15.46 -1.46
CA GLY A 175 -0.78 16.18 -2.42
C GLY A 175 -1.66 15.25 -3.24
N GLU A 176 -1.55 15.30 -4.55
CA GLU A 176 -2.30 14.47 -5.50
C GLU A 176 -1.85 13.00 -5.52
N ASP A 177 -0.72 12.69 -4.93
CA ASP A 177 -0.16 11.34 -4.85
C ASP A 177 -0.62 10.60 -3.58
N TYR A 178 -1.60 11.12 -2.84
CA TYR A 178 -2.26 10.41 -1.72
C TYR A 178 -3.61 9.84 -2.12
N TYR A 179 -3.84 8.57 -1.78
CA TYR A 179 -5.09 7.84 -2.05
C TYR A 179 -5.59 7.15 -0.79
N LEU A 180 -6.89 7.22 -0.55
CA LEU A 180 -7.53 6.37 0.45
C LEU A 180 -7.84 5.01 -0.18
N GLU A 181 -7.42 3.95 0.49
CA GLU A 181 -7.51 2.57 0.00
C GLU A 181 -8.78 1.90 0.55
N ILE A 182 -9.51 1.21 -0.32
CA ILE A 182 -10.62 0.35 0.04
C ILE A 182 -10.36 -1.07 -0.47
N GLN A 183 -10.84 -2.06 0.28
CA GLN A 183 -10.68 -3.47 -0.06
C GLN A 183 -12.02 -4.20 0.04
N ASN A 184 -12.17 -5.31 -0.68
CA ASN A 184 -13.34 -6.19 -0.58
C ASN A 184 -12.88 -7.64 -0.42
N ASN A 185 -12.44 -7.99 0.77
CA ASN A 185 -11.92 -9.31 1.13
C ASN A 185 -12.92 -10.16 1.95
N GLY A 186 -14.20 -9.74 2.02
CA GLY A 186 -15.26 -10.48 2.72
C GLY A 186 -15.29 -10.30 4.23
N VAL A 187 -14.40 -9.50 4.80
CA VAL A 187 -14.35 -9.18 6.25
C VAL A 187 -15.40 -8.11 6.57
N LYS A 188 -16.25 -8.36 7.57
CA LYS A 188 -17.37 -7.43 7.94
C LYS A 188 -16.87 -6.05 8.35
N GLU A 189 -15.81 -6.00 9.14
CA GLU A 189 -15.16 -4.76 9.57
C GLU A 189 -14.72 -3.91 8.38
N GLN A 190 -14.22 -4.55 7.32
CA GLN A 190 -13.79 -3.89 6.09
C GLN A 190 -14.95 -3.15 5.41
N VAL A 191 -16.14 -3.75 5.37
CA VAL A 191 -17.33 -3.12 4.77
C VAL A 191 -17.67 -1.83 5.50
N MET A 192 -17.69 -1.85 6.84
CA MET A 192 -17.96 -0.68 7.67
C MET A 192 -16.89 0.40 7.49
N VAL A 193 -15.61 0.00 7.50
CA VAL A 193 -14.48 0.92 7.30
C VAL A 193 -14.55 1.56 5.92
N ASN A 194 -14.81 0.79 4.86
CA ASN A 194 -14.93 1.32 3.50
C ASN A 194 -15.99 2.42 3.39
N GLN A 195 -17.15 2.25 4.04
CA GLN A 195 -18.20 3.28 4.04
C GLN A 195 -17.72 4.60 4.66
N LYS A 196 -16.97 4.52 5.75
CA LYS A 196 -16.38 5.70 6.41
C LYS A 196 -15.27 6.32 5.60
N ILE A 197 -14.38 5.51 5.01
CA ILE A 197 -13.34 5.96 4.10
C ILE A 197 -13.93 6.73 2.92
N ILE A 198 -15.01 6.24 2.29
CA ILE A 198 -15.69 6.92 1.19
C ILE A 198 -16.25 8.29 1.62
N GLN A 199 -16.80 8.38 2.83
CA GLN A 199 -17.30 9.65 3.38
C GLN A 199 -16.16 10.65 3.62
N ILE A 200 -15.03 10.20 4.21
CA ILE A 200 -13.83 11.02 4.45
C ILE A 200 -13.23 11.48 3.12
N ALA A 201 -13.10 10.57 2.16
CA ALA A 201 -12.56 10.86 0.82
C ALA A 201 -13.32 11.99 0.14
N ARG A 202 -14.66 11.95 0.17
CA ARG A 202 -15.51 12.99 -0.41
C ARG A 202 -15.37 14.33 0.32
N ARG A 203 -15.30 14.32 1.65
CA ARG A 203 -15.16 15.54 2.45
C ARG A 203 -13.81 16.23 2.25
N LEU A 204 -12.75 15.44 2.13
CA LEU A 204 -11.38 15.95 2.05
C LEU A 204 -10.87 16.05 0.61
N ASP A 205 -11.69 15.68 -0.38
CA ASP A 205 -11.30 15.65 -1.79
C ASP A 205 -10.02 14.81 -1.99
N ILE A 206 -10.05 13.58 -1.49
CA ILE A 206 -8.98 12.59 -1.64
C ILE A 206 -9.47 11.48 -2.56
N PRO A 207 -8.73 11.11 -3.62
CA PRO A 207 -9.11 10.02 -4.50
C PRO A 207 -9.07 8.67 -3.77
N ILE A 208 -9.92 7.74 -4.22
CA ILE A 208 -10.00 6.39 -3.69
C ILE A 208 -9.37 5.42 -4.68
N VAL A 209 -8.67 4.42 -4.16
CA VAL A 209 -8.19 3.27 -4.92
C VAL A 209 -8.70 1.98 -4.31
N ALA A 210 -9.06 1.02 -5.15
CA ALA A 210 -9.45 -0.32 -4.73
C ALA A 210 -8.28 -1.29 -4.90
N THR A 211 -7.98 -2.05 -3.86
CA THR A 211 -6.95 -3.09 -3.87
C THR A 211 -7.49 -4.39 -3.28
N ASN A 212 -6.71 -5.47 -3.35
CA ASN A 212 -7.13 -6.79 -2.84
C ASN A 212 -6.24 -7.31 -1.71
N ASP A 213 -5.06 -6.71 -1.47
CA ASP A 213 -4.13 -7.22 -0.45
C ASP A 213 -3.86 -8.72 -0.65
N ALA A 214 -3.31 -9.04 -1.82
CA ALA A 214 -3.14 -10.43 -2.24
C ALA A 214 -1.86 -11.04 -1.67
N HIS A 215 -2.01 -12.17 -0.97
CA HIS A 215 -0.92 -12.92 -0.34
C HIS A 215 -0.59 -14.23 -1.04
#